data_379c6099b91d67bee07911ce4b85c7d1
#
_entry.id   379c6099b91d67bee07911ce4b85c7d1
#
_cell.length_a   1.000
_cell.length_b   1.000
_cell.length_c   1.000
_cell.angle_alpha   90.00
_cell.angle_beta   90.00
_cell.angle_gamma   90.00
#
_symmetry.space_group_name_H-M   'P 1'
#
loop_
_entity.id
_entity.type
_entity.pdbx_description
1 polymer ?
#
loop_
_entity_poly.entity_id
_entity_poly.type
_entity_poly.pdbx_seq_one_letter_code
_entity_poly.pdbx_strand_id
1 'polypeptide(L)'
;MSFFVAIALTTGLLAQGTGAQVRVWKAGEIDKRGAELAKKLDAQKVASEVISTEGNRTFMVAHREGSGLAELHDKQADILVISRGEVTMVYGGTIVDGKTTAPGETRGSGIKGGTEVKLGPGDVLHIPAKVAHQMKLAAGAQVTYFVTKVVE
;
A
#
# COMPACT_ATOMS: atom_id res chain seq x y z
N MET A 1 -15.28 -35.79 56.77
CA MET A 1 -16.17 -35.41 55.65
C MET A 1 -15.67 -34.08 55.09
N SER A 2 -14.88 -34.17 53.98
CA SER A 2 -14.31 -32.97 53.32
C SER A 2 -15.16 -32.68 52.10
N PHE A 3 -15.77 -31.47 52.09
CA PHE A 3 -16.49 -30.96 50.91
C PHE A 3 -15.52 -30.29 49.96
N PHE A 4 -15.33 -30.87 48.75
CA PHE A 4 -14.69 -30.22 47.64
C PHE A 4 -15.69 -29.35 46.91
N VAL A 5 -15.48 -28.03 46.95
CA VAL A 5 -16.22 -27.10 46.11
C VAL A 5 -15.50 -27.01 44.77
N ALA A 6 -16.11 -27.53 43.71
CA ALA A 6 -15.66 -27.38 42.36
C ALA A 6 -16.05 -25.98 41.84
N ILE A 7 -15.05 -25.12 41.62
CA ILE A 7 -15.26 -23.83 40.95
C ILE A 7 -15.20 -24.13 39.44
N ALA A 8 -16.36 -24.08 38.79
CA ALA A 8 -16.45 -24.10 37.33
C ALA A 8 -15.98 -22.75 36.77
N LEU A 9 -14.79 -22.71 36.18
CA LEU A 9 -14.36 -21.61 35.36
C LEU A 9 -15.17 -21.64 34.05
N THR A 10 -16.16 -20.79 33.92
CA THR A 10 -16.78 -20.49 32.64
C THR A 10 -15.87 -19.56 31.87
N THR A 11 -15.10 -20.10 30.92
CA THR A 11 -14.40 -19.31 29.91
C THR A 11 -15.46 -18.68 29.01
N GLY A 12 -15.82 -17.45 29.31
CA GLY A 12 -16.62 -16.62 28.43
C GLY A 12 -15.85 -16.37 27.14
N LEU A 13 -16.25 -17.04 26.07
CA LEU A 13 -15.82 -16.74 24.73
C LEU A 13 -16.39 -15.38 24.37
N LEU A 14 -15.60 -14.32 24.52
CA LEU A 14 -15.96 -13.01 24.04
C LEU A 14 -16.07 -13.11 22.51
N ALA A 15 -17.30 -13.13 21.99
CA ALA A 15 -17.55 -12.97 20.58
C ALA A 15 -16.91 -11.63 20.17
N GLN A 16 -15.84 -11.69 19.39
CA GLN A 16 -15.28 -10.49 18.76
C GLN A 16 -16.35 -9.99 17.80
N GLY A 17 -16.98 -8.89 18.17
CA GLY A 17 -17.97 -8.24 17.34
C GLY A 17 -17.35 -7.87 16.01
N THR A 18 -17.97 -8.28 14.89
CA THR A 18 -17.66 -7.88 13.53
C THR A 18 -18.03 -6.41 13.25
N GLY A 19 -18.01 -5.57 14.29
CA GLY A 19 -18.33 -4.14 14.19
C GLY A 19 -17.23 -3.38 13.45
N ALA A 20 -17.63 -2.49 12.55
CA ALA A 20 -16.74 -1.55 11.89
C ALA A 20 -15.90 -0.78 12.93
N GLN A 21 -14.58 -0.87 12.83
CA GLN A 21 -13.66 -0.17 13.74
C GLN A 21 -13.17 1.12 13.10
N VAL A 22 -13.21 2.21 13.84
CA VAL A 22 -12.52 3.44 13.43
C VAL A 22 -11.01 3.22 13.59
N ARG A 23 -10.27 3.49 12.53
CA ARG A 23 -8.81 3.46 12.55
C ARG A 23 -8.26 4.84 12.29
N VAL A 24 -7.21 5.20 13.00
CA VAL A 24 -6.53 6.49 12.86
C VAL A 24 -5.04 6.22 12.72
N TRP A 25 -4.46 6.66 11.62
CA TRP A 25 -3.02 6.66 11.42
C TRP A 25 -2.54 8.10 11.35
N LYS A 26 -1.74 8.51 12.33
CA LYS A 26 -1.14 9.84 12.37
C LYS A 26 -0.02 9.95 11.35
N ALA A 27 0.19 11.14 10.76
CA ALA A 27 1.26 11.37 9.79
C ALA A 27 2.63 10.93 10.32
N GLY A 28 2.97 11.27 11.56
CA GLY A 28 4.22 10.85 12.18
C GLY A 28 4.35 9.32 12.40
N GLU A 29 3.23 8.59 12.49
CA GLU A 29 3.25 7.11 12.51
C GLU A 29 3.60 6.56 11.12
N ILE A 30 3.03 7.12 10.05
CA ILE A 30 3.36 6.74 8.68
C ILE A 30 4.85 7.00 8.39
N ASP A 31 5.38 8.15 8.79
CA ASP A 31 6.80 8.48 8.64
C ASP A 31 7.71 7.51 9.39
N LYS A 32 7.35 7.14 10.62
CA LYS A 32 8.10 6.16 11.42
C LYS A 32 8.11 4.78 10.75
N ARG A 33 6.97 4.33 10.23
CA ARG A 33 6.88 3.07 9.46
C ARG A 33 7.75 3.13 8.21
N GLY A 34 7.73 4.23 7.47
CA GLY A 34 8.60 4.45 6.32
C GLY A 34 10.08 4.33 6.67
N ALA A 35 10.52 4.92 7.79
CA ALA A 35 11.89 4.81 8.27
C ALA A 35 12.30 3.37 8.65
N GLU A 36 11.38 2.56 9.18
CA GLU A 36 11.63 1.14 9.44
C GLU A 36 11.64 0.31 8.15
N LEU A 37 10.80 0.65 7.17
CA LEU A 37 10.78 0.01 5.85
C LEU A 37 12.06 0.30 5.06
N ALA A 38 12.63 1.50 5.18
CA ALA A 38 13.90 1.87 4.56
C ALA A 38 15.07 0.92 4.93
N LYS A 39 14.97 0.23 6.06
CA LYS A 39 15.96 -0.77 6.52
C LYS A 39 15.74 -2.16 5.90
N LYS A 40 14.67 -2.37 5.12
CA LYS A 40 14.20 -3.67 4.65
C LYS A 40 13.95 -3.70 3.13
N LEU A 41 14.61 -2.80 2.39
CA LEU A 41 14.41 -2.68 0.95
C LEU A 41 14.79 -3.99 0.22
N ASP A 42 13.98 -4.35 -0.76
CA ASP A 42 14.28 -5.44 -1.69
C ASP A 42 15.27 -5.02 -2.80
N ALA A 43 15.50 -5.91 -3.75
CA ALA A 43 16.37 -5.65 -4.90
C ALA A 43 15.86 -4.52 -5.82
N GLN A 44 14.55 -4.22 -5.81
CA GLN A 44 13.93 -3.10 -6.51
C GLN A 44 13.92 -1.81 -5.68
N LYS A 45 14.60 -1.81 -4.52
CA LYS A 45 14.64 -0.70 -3.57
C LYS A 45 13.26 -0.23 -3.12
N VAL A 46 12.38 -1.18 -2.83
CA VAL A 46 11.06 -0.95 -2.24
C VAL A 46 10.84 -1.88 -1.06
N ALA A 47 10.15 -1.38 -0.04
CA ALA A 47 9.57 -2.16 1.03
C ALA A 47 8.17 -1.65 1.33
N SER A 48 7.26 -2.54 1.67
CA SER A 48 5.89 -2.20 2.05
C SER A 48 5.37 -3.11 3.14
N GLU A 49 4.40 -2.64 3.89
CA GLU A 49 3.65 -3.43 4.86
C GLU A 49 2.15 -3.16 4.76
N VAL A 50 1.36 -4.21 4.89
CA VAL A 50 -0.08 -4.09 5.10
C VAL A 50 -0.33 -3.76 6.57
N ILE A 51 -1.01 -2.65 6.84
CA ILE A 51 -1.32 -2.20 8.21
C ILE A 51 -2.77 -2.50 8.61
N SER A 52 -3.65 -2.72 7.64
CA SER A 52 -5.02 -3.20 7.85
C SER A 52 -5.63 -3.73 6.55
N THR A 53 -6.59 -4.64 6.68
CA THR A 53 -7.48 -5.07 5.59
C THR A 53 -8.90 -5.07 6.11
N GLU A 54 -9.81 -4.41 5.38
CA GLU A 54 -11.22 -4.26 5.77
C GLU A 54 -12.13 -4.39 4.54
N GLY A 55 -12.84 -5.52 4.46
CA GLY A 55 -13.67 -5.83 3.31
C GLY A 55 -12.85 -5.86 2.02
N ASN A 56 -13.19 -5.00 1.06
CA ASN A 56 -12.50 -4.87 -0.22
C ASN A 56 -11.33 -3.85 -0.22
N ARG A 57 -10.89 -3.39 0.95
CA ARG A 57 -9.86 -2.36 1.10
C ARG A 57 -8.64 -2.91 1.83
N THR A 58 -7.46 -2.61 1.31
CA THR A 58 -6.18 -2.89 1.96
C THR A 58 -5.44 -1.58 2.17
N PHE A 59 -5.05 -1.32 3.40
CA PHE A 59 -4.29 -0.13 3.81
C PHE A 59 -2.83 -0.51 4.00
N MET A 60 -1.93 0.25 3.38
CA MET A 60 -0.51 -0.08 3.36
C MET A 60 0.33 1.18 3.58
N VAL A 61 1.54 0.98 4.06
CA VAL A 61 2.63 1.95 3.99
C VAL A 61 3.72 1.37 3.12
N ALA A 62 4.30 2.19 2.26
CA ALA A 62 5.43 1.81 1.44
C ALA A 62 6.53 2.87 1.46
N HIS A 63 7.75 2.41 1.31
CA HIS A 63 8.94 3.24 1.16
C HIS A 63 9.72 2.78 -0.07
N ARG A 64 10.19 3.74 -0.88
CA ARG A 64 10.98 3.50 -2.09
C ARG A 64 12.20 4.39 -2.14
N GLU A 65 13.30 3.81 -2.61
CA GLU A 65 14.56 4.50 -2.98
C GLU A 65 14.94 4.23 -4.44
N GLY A 66 14.02 3.69 -5.22
CA GLY A 66 14.19 3.40 -6.64
C GLY A 66 12.87 3.47 -7.39
N SER A 67 12.96 3.72 -8.69
CA SER A 67 11.80 3.69 -9.58
C SER A 67 11.14 2.32 -9.59
N GLY A 68 9.81 2.30 -9.60
CA GLY A 68 9.02 1.08 -9.72
C GLY A 68 8.91 0.58 -11.15
N LEU A 69 8.46 -0.66 -11.31
CA LEU A 69 7.93 -1.16 -12.57
C LEU A 69 6.66 -0.41 -12.94
N ALA A 70 6.31 -0.40 -14.23
CA ALA A 70 4.97 0.00 -14.66
C ALA A 70 3.98 -1.08 -14.20
N GLU A 71 2.83 -0.65 -13.69
CA GLU A 71 1.79 -1.49 -13.09
C GLU A 71 0.43 -1.21 -13.72
N LEU A 72 -0.39 -2.23 -13.83
CA LEU A 72 -1.80 -2.13 -14.17
C LEU A 72 -2.56 -3.18 -13.37
N HIS A 73 -3.60 -2.74 -12.66
CA HIS A 73 -4.51 -3.58 -11.89
C HIS A 73 -5.87 -3.63 -12.59
N ASP A 74 -6.37 -4.82 -12.94
CA ASP A 74 -7.64 -4.96 -13.67
C ASP A 74 -8.87 -4.59 -12.83
N LYS A 75 -8.79 -4.84 -11.52
CA LYS A 75 -9.92 -4.74 -10.58
C LYS A 75 -9.58 -4.01 -9.29
N GLN A 76 -8.51 -3.22 -9.30
CA GLN A 76 -8.08 -2.55 -8.09
C GLN A 76 -7.73 -1.08 -8.40
N ALA A 77 -8.36 -0.18 -7.67
CA ALA A 77 -8.00 1.24 -7.64
C ALA A 77 -7.00 1.50 -6.51
N ASP A 78 -6.08 2.43 -6.72
CA ASP A 78 -5.11 2.87 -5.72
C ASP A 78 -5.37 4.33 -5.33
N ILE A 79 -5.44 4.59 -4.03
CA ILE A 79 -5.47 5.95 -3.47
C ILE A 79 -4.19 6.12 -2.66
N LEU A 80 -3.32 7.04 -3.11
CA LEU A 80 -2.03 7.30 -2.48
C LEU A 80 -2.02 8.66 -1.80
N VAL A 81 -1.37 8.72 -0.65
CA VAL A 81 -1.05 9.98 0.05
C VAL A 81 0.46 10.00 0.26
N ILE A 82 1.15 10.97 -0.31
CA ILE A 82 2.59 11.13 -0.11
C ILE A 82 2.81 11.66 1.31
N SER A 83 3.57 10.93 2.12
CA SER A 83 3.91 11.33 3.48
C SER A 83 5.24 12.08 3.53
N ARG A 84 6.24 11.61 2.78
CA ARG A 84 7.59 12.17 2.78
C ARG A 84 8.29 11.97 1.44
N GLY A 85 9.14 12.91 1.05
CA GLY A 85 9.90 12.87 -0.21
C GLY A 85 9.08 13.29 -1.41
N GLU A 86 9.64 13.10 -2.58
CA GLU A 86 9.03 13.48 -3.86
C GLU A 86 9.09 12.33 -4.86
N VAL A 87 8.12 12.23 -5.73
CA VAL A 87 8.05 11.21 -6.76
C VAL A 87 7.40 11.77 -8.03
N THR A 88 7.83 11.32 -9.20
CA THR A 88 7.11 11.53 -10.45
C THR A 88 6.22 10.33 -10.72
N MET A 89 4.92 10.53 -10.78
CA MET A 89 3.97 9.51 -11.22
C MET A 89 3.75 9.66 -12.73
N VAL A 90 3.95 8.56 -13.47
CA VAL A 90 3.56 8.43 -14.88
C VAL A 90 2.29 7.61 -14.92
N TYR A 91 1.26 8.07 -15.61
CA TYR A 91 -0.01 7.35 -15.70
C TYR A 91 -0.64 7.43 -17.11
N GLY A 92 -1.50 6.46 -17.41
CA GLY A 92 -2.06 6.29 -18.75
C GLY A 92 -1.02 5.71 -19.74
N GLY A 93 -1.26 5.90 -21.03
CA GLY A 93 -0.39 5.34 -22.07
C GLY A 93 -0.42 3.81 -22.13
N THR A 94 0.68 3.23 -22.60
CA THR A 94 0.82 1.77 -22.81
C THR A 94 2.03 1.23 -22.06
N ILE A 95 1.84 0.13 -21.32
CA ILE A 95 2.95 -0.56 -20.64
C ILE A 95 3.90 -1.18 -21.68
N VAL A 96 5.18 -0.93 -21.51
CA VAL A 96 6.26 -1.53 -22.32
C VAL A 96 6.65 -2.87 -21.69
N ASP A 97 6.81 -3.90 -22.52
CA ASP A 97 7.17 -5.27 -22.11
C ASP A 97 6.24 -5.84 -21.02
N GLY A 98 4.95 -5.49 -21.11
CA GLY A 98 3.93 -5.90 -20.12
C GLY A 98 3.79 -7.42 -20.03
N LYS A 99 3.82 -7.95 -18.81
CA LYS A 99 3.59 -9.37 -18.50
C LYS A 99 2.60 -9.48 -17.36
N THR A 100 1.67 -10.42 -17.47
CA THR A 100 0.79 -10.80 -16.37
C THR A 100 1.63 -11.52 -15.31
N THR A 101 1.69 -10.96 -14.11
CA THR A 101 2.48 -11.51 -12.98
C THR A 101 1.60 -12.25 -11.97
N ALA A 102 0.30 -11.91 -11.94
CA ALA A 102 -0.74 -12.58 -11.17
C ALA A 102 -2.10 -12.29 -11.84
N PRO A 103 -3.19 -12.98 -11.48
CA PRO A 103 -4.52 -12.70 -12.00
C PRO A 103 -4.90 -11.22 -11.79
N GLY A 104 -5.14 -10.51 -12.90
CA GLY A 104 -5.47 -9.08 -12.88
C GLY A 104 -4.30 -8.12 -12.62
N GLU A 105 -3.06 -8.62 -12.60
CA GLU A 105 -1.85 -7.83 -12.37
C GLU A 105 -0.93 -7.88 -13.58
N THR A 106 -0.66 -6.74 -14.20
CA THR A 106 0.32 -6.59 -15.29
C THR A 106 1.47 -5.71 -14.82
N ARG A 107 2.69 -6.13 -15.10
CA ARG A 107 3.94 -5.41 -14.82
C ARG A 107 4.75 -5.25 -16.08
N GLY A 108 5.47 -4.13 -16.22
CA GLY A 108 6.35 -3.90 -17.37
C GLY A 108 7.51 -2.97 -17.05
N SER A 109 8.39 -2.77 -18.04
CA SER A 109 9.62 -2.00 -17.88
C SER A 109 9.37 -0.48 -17.83
N GLY A 110 8.23 0.00 -18.36
CA GLY A 110 7.91 1.42 -18.40
C GLY A 110 6.56 1.69 -19.05
N ILE A 111 6.26 2.97 -19.22
CA ILE A 111 5.05 3.46 -19.90
C ILE A 111 5.45 4.34 -21.08
N LYS A 112 4.85 4.07 -22.24
CA LYS A 112 4.98 4.90 -23.46
C LYS A 112 3.73 5.76 -23.62
N GLY A 113 3.89 7.06 -23.82
CA GLY A 113 2.78 7.99 -24.09
C GLY A 113 1.93 8.32 -22.86
N GLY A 114 2.46 8.13 -21.65
CA GLY A 114 1.79 8.50 -20.42
C GLY A 114 1.94 9.99 -20.08
N THR A 115 1.14 10.44 -19.11
CA THR A 115 1.23 11.77 -18.50
C THR A 115 2.07 11.71 -17.25
N GLU A 116 2.91 12.72 -17.01
CA GLU A 116 3.74 12.82 -15.81
C GLU A 116 3.19 13.88 -14.85
N VAL A 117 3.16 13.57 -13.56
CA VAL A 117 2.88 14.53 -12.50
C VAL A 117 3.88 14.34 -11.35
N LYS A 118 4.42 15.45 -10.84
CA LYS A 118 5.24 15.45 -9.63
C LYS A 118 4.35 15.52 -8.41
N LEU A 119 4.65 14.69 -7.42
CA LEU A 119 3.94 14.61 -6.16
C LEU A 119 4.91 14.80 -5.02
N GLY A 120 4.49 15.54 -4.01
CA GLY A 120 5.21 15.81 -2.77
C GLY A 120 4.35 15.58 -1.53
N PRO A 121 4.90 15.84 -0.33
CA PRO A 121 4.21 15.59 0.93
C PRO A 121 2.85 16.28 1.01
N GLY A 122 1.81 15.51 1.35
CA GLY A 122 0.42 15.95 1.43
C GLY A 122 -0.38 15.78 0.12
N ASP A 123 0.28 15.52 -1.01
CA ASP A 123 -0.44 15.26 -2.25
C ASP A 123 -1.18 13.92 -2.20
N VAL A 124 -2.38 13.92 -2.78
CA VAL A 124 -3.25 12.76 -2.90
C VAL A 124 -3.45 12.42 -4.36
N LEU A 125 -3.26 11.15 -4.72
CA LEU A 125 -3.49 10.64 -6.06
C LEU A 125 -4.46 9.47 -6.01
N HIS A 126 -5.49 9.51 -6.87
CA HIS A 126 -6.39 8.39 -7.13
C HIS A 126 -6.11 7.81 -8.52
N ILE A 127 -5.81 6.54 -8.58
CA ILE A 127 -5.59 5.78 -9.82
C ILE A 127 -6.71 4.75 -9.94
N PRO A 128 -7.66 4.92 -10.86
CA PRO A 128 -8.71 3.93 -11.11
C PRO A 128 -8.13 2.58 -11.57
N ALA A 129 -8.90 1.51 -11.39
CA ALA A 129 -8.59 0.23 -12.02
C ALA A 129 -8.39 0.39 -13.55
N LYS A 130 -7.56 -0.47 -14.15
CA LYS A 130 -7.22 -0.49 -15.57
C LYS A 130 -6.42 0.72 -16.08
N VAL A 131 -5.92 1.57 -15.20
CA VAL A 131 -5.02 2.68 -15.56
C VAL A 131 -3.57 2.26 -15.30
N ALA A 132 -2.77 2.19 -16.38
CA ALA A 132 -1.34 1.95 -16.26
C ALA A 132 -0.69 3.09 -15.48
N HIS A 133 0.21 2.78 -14.56
CA HIS A 133 0.93 3.77 -13.76
C HIS A 133 2.32 3.29 -13.36
N GLN A 134 3.21 4.23 -13.10
CA GLN A 134 4.60 3.98 -12.70
C GLN A 134 5.13 5.09 -11.82
N MET A 135 5.72 4.73 -10.69
CA MET A 135 6.49 5.67 -9.87
C MET A 135 7.92 5.77 -10.39
N LYS A 136 8.37 6.99 -10.70
CA LYS A 136 9.74 7.31 -11.07
C LYS A 136 10.39 8.19 -10.01
N LEU A 137 11.56 7.79 -9.53
CA LEU A 137 12.38 8.55 -8.61
C LEU A 137 13.65 9.02 -9.30
N ALA A 138 14.06 10.26 -9.01
CA ALA A 138 15.37 10.75 -9.37
C ALA A 138 16.47 9.95 -8.62
N ALA A 139 17.67 9.96 -9.14
CA ALA A 139 18.81 9.30 -8.47
C ALA A 139 19.00 9.86 -7.05
N GLY A 140 19.06 8.98 -6.05
CA GLY A 140 19.18 9.34 -4.64
C GLY A 140 17.91 9.88 -3.98
N ALA A 141 16.81 10.02 -4.70
CA ALA A 141 15.53 10.37 -4.11
C ALA A 141 14.89 9.19 -3.40
N GLN A 142 14.04 9.51 -2.43
CA GLN A 142 13.25 8.53 -1.69
C GLN A 142 11.85 9.08 -1.44
N VAL A 143 10.89 8.18 -1.30
CA VAL A 143 9.50 8.53 -1.01
C VAL A 143 8.88 7.54 -0.03
N THR A 144 8.13 8.06 0.95
CA THR A 144 7.24 7.29 1.81
C THR A 144 5.81 7.70 1.51
N TYR A 145 4.94 6.74 1.35
CA TYR A 145 3.53 7.00 1.06
C TYR A 145 2.62 5.97 1.75
N PHE A 146 1.45 6.44 2.08
CA PHE A 146 0.33 5.60 2.46
C PHE A 146 -0.48 5.27 1.20
N VAL A 147 -0.96 4.04 1.08
CA VAL A 147 -1.81 3.64 -0.03
C VAL A 147 -3.01 2.83 0.45
N THR A 148 -4.18 3.17 -0.05
CA THR A 148 -5.39 2.35 0.06
C THR A 148 -5.66 1.71 -1.28
N LYS A 149 -5.61 0.38 -1.32
CA LYS A 149 -6.03 -0.41 -2.47
C LYS A 149 -7.49 -0.81 -2.28
N VAL A 150 -8.31 -0.56 -3.30
CA VAL A 150 -9.76 -0.84 -3.28
C VAL A 150 -10.07 -1.81 -4.42
N VAL A 151 -10.56 -3.01 -4.10
CA VAL A 151 -11.02 -3.97 -5.11
C VAL A 151 -12.42 -3.56 -5.58
N GLU A 152 -12.59 -3.37 -6.89
CA GLU A 152 -13.83 -2.99 -7.58
C GLU A 152 -14.54 -4.19 -8.20
#